data_360a68b863db5ac6c2d9ba245a60876d
#
_entry.id   360a68b863db5ac6c2d9ba245a60876d
#
_cell.length_a   1.000
_cell.length_b   1.000
_cell.length_c   1.000
_cell.angle_alpha   90.00
_cell.angle_beta   90.00
_cell.angle_gamma   90.00
#
_symmetry.space_group_name_H-M   'P 1'
#
loop_
_entity.id
_entity.type
_entity.pdbx_description
1 polymer ?
#
loop_
_entity_poly.entity_id
_entity_poly.type
_entity_poly.pdbx_seq_one_letter_code
_entity_poly.pdbx_strand_id
1 'polypeptide(L)' 'LALLESDAAALVATCATAVQRTELARLHARLEAHVGARDAFFDANEQFHMALLQMAGNRWALQ' A
#
# COMPACT_ATOMS: atom_id res chain seq x y z
N LEU A 1 -0.98 3.36 19.21
CA LEU A 1 -2.26 3.21 18.50
C LEU A 1 -2.06 2.41 17.21
N ALA A 2 -2.75 1.30 17.11
CA ALA A 2 -2.67 0.47 15.91
C ALA A 2 -3.58 1.05 14.83
N LEU A 3 -3.03 1.22 13.63
CA LEU A 3 -3.79 1.70 12.49
C LEU A 3 -4.36 0.50 11.73
N LEU A 4 -5.66 0.46 11.56
CA LEU A 4 -6.30 -0.58 10.78
C LEU A 4 -5.99 -0.36 9.29
N GLU A 5 -5.92 -1.45 8.53
CA GLU A 5 -5.58 -1.40 7.11
C GLU A 5 -6.56 -0.53 6.31
N SER A 6 -7.85 -0.61 6.60
CA SER A 6 -8.86 0.22 5.95
C SER A 6 -8.66 1.70 6.26
N ASP A 7 -8.26 2.03 7.49
CA ASP A 7 -7.97 3.41 7.88
C ASP A 7 -6.70 3.91 7.19
N ALA A 8 -5.69 3.05 7.08
CA ALA A 8 -4.46 3.36 6.36
C ALA A 8 -4.76 3.66 4.89
N ALA A 9 -5.58 2.84 4.24
CA ALA A 9 -5.96 3.04 2.84
C ALA A 9 -6.69 4.37 2.65
N ALA A 10 -7.64 4.69 3.53
CA ALA A 10 -8.38 5.94 3.46
C ALA A 10 -7.45 7.15 3.64
N LEU A 11 -6.52 7.08 4.59
CA LEU A 11 -5.57 8.15 4.84
C LEU A 11 -4.66 8.38 3.62
N VAL A 12 -4.12 7.31 3.06
CA VAL A 12 -3.25 7.38 1.88
C VAL A 12 -4.01 7.91 0.68
N ALA A 13 -5.27 7.49 0.49
CA ALA A 13 -6.09 7.96 -0.64
C ALA A 13 -6.29 9.47 -0.62
N THR A 14 -6.39 10.07 0.57
CA THR A 14 -6.61 11.51 0.70
C THR A 14 -5.32 12.32 0.78
N CYS A 15 -4.23 11.72 1.26
CA CYS A 15 -3.00 12.44 1.61
C CYS A 15 -1.78 12.04 0.78
N ALA A 16 -1.88 11.03 -0.07
CA ALA A 16 -0.73 10.52 -0.82
C ALA A 16 -0.20 11.58 -1.79
N THR A 17 1.13 11.67 -1.86
CA THR A 17 1.80 12.48 -2.89
C THR A 17 1.69 11.81 -4.25
N ALA A 18 2.01 12.56 -5.32
CA ALA A 18 2.04 11.98 -6.67
C ALA A 18 3.04 10.83 -6.77
N VAL A 19 4.19 10.95 -6.11
CA VAL A 19 5.22 9.90 -6.09
C VAL A 19 4.67 8.64 -5.39
N GLN A 20 4.01 8.82 -4.25
CA GLN A 20 3.41 7.71 -3.51
C GLN A 20 2.32 7.02 -4.32
N ARG A 21 1.46 7.78 -5.01
CA ARG A 21 0.41 7.21 -5.87
C ARG A 21 1.00 6.39 -7.00
N THR A 22 2.08 6.88 -7.61
CA THR A 22 2.78 6.15 -8.67
C THR A 22 3.35 4.85 -8.14
N GLU A 23 3.95 4.86 -6.96
CA GLU A 23 4.50 3.67 -6.33
C GLU A 23 3.41 2.64 -6.00
N LEU A 24 2.28 3.09 -5.45
CA LEU A 24 1.16 2.20 -5.15
C LEU A 24 0.57 1.60 -6.43
N ALA A 25 0.46 2.39 -7.49
CA ALA A 25 -0.02 1.89 -8.77
C ALA A 25 0.91 0.81 -9.34
N ARG A 26 2.23 1.01 -9.19
CA ARG A 26 3.23 0.01 -9.61
C ARG A 26 3.08 -1.29 -8.82
N LEU A 27 2.93 -1.19 -7.51
CA LEU A 27 2.77 -2.37 -6.65
C LEU A 27 1.44 -3.08 -6.93
N HIS A 28 0.39 -2.33 -7.20
CA HIS A 28 -0.90 -2.92 -7.56
C HIS A 28 -0.84 -3.63 -8.91
N ALA A 29 -0.13 -3.06 -9.87
CA ALA A 29 0.07 -3.71 -11.16
C ALA A 29 0.79 -5.04 -11.02
N ARG A 30 1.74 -5.14 -10.08
CA ARG A 30 2.40 -6.42 -9.77
C ARG A 30 1.43 -7.45 -9.23
N LEU A 31 0.50 -7.02 -8.36
CA LEU A 31 -0.55 -7.90 -7.85
C LEU A 31 -1.37 -8.48 -9.01
N GLU A 32 -1.82 -7.63 -9.92
CA GLU A 32 -2.61 -8.06 -11.06
C GLU A 32 -1.83 -9.00 -11.98
N ALA A 33 -0.55 -8.72 -12.17
CA ALA A 33 0.31 -9.56 -13.03
C ALA A 33 0.52 -10.96 -12.46
N HIS A 34 0.39 -11.13 -11.14
CA HIS A 34 0.62 -12.41 -10.47
C HIS A 34 -0.65 -13.14 -10.04
N VAL A 35 -1.81 -12.69 -10.48
CA VAL A 35 -3.06 -13.42 -10.26
C VAL A 35 -2.93 -14.80 -10.93
N GLY A 36 -3.14 -15.85 -10.14
CA GLY A 36 -2.96 -17.24 -10.61
C GLY A 36 -1.61 -17.85 -10.25
N ALA A 37 -0.63 -17.05 -9.79
CA ALA A 37 0.65 -17.53 -9.29
C ALA A 37 0.68 -17.33 -7.78
N ARG A 38 0.30 -18.33 -7.02
CA ARG A 38 -0.01 -18.23 -5.58
C ARG A 38 1.07 -17.53 -4.77
N ASP A 39 2.31 -18.03 -4.84
CA ASP A 39 3.39 -17.51 -3.99
C ASP A 39 3.81 -16.11 -4.40
N ALA A 40 3.91 -15.88 -5.71
CA ALA A 40 4.27 -14.55 -6.22
C ALA A 40 3.18 -13.53 -5.93
N PHE A 41 1.91 -13.93 -6.00
CA PHE A 41 0.79 -13.07 -5.63
C PHE A 41 0.84 -12.73 -4.14
N PHE A 42 1.11 -13.71 -3.29
CA PHE A 42 1.21 -13.50 -1.85
C PHE A 42 2.30 -12.50 -1.52
N ASP A 43 3.48 -12.65 -2.11
CA ASP A 43 4.60 -11.73 -1.89
C ASP A 43 4.26 -10.31 -2.37
N ALA A 44 3.67 -10.19 -3.55
CA ALA A 44 3.28 -8.89 -4.10
C ALA A 44 2.21 -8.23 -3.22
N ASN A 45 1.27 -9.01 -2.72
CA ASN A 45 0.23 -8.53 -1.80
C ASN A 45 0.83 -8.01 -0.50
N GLU A 46 1.77 -8.75 0.07
CA GLU A 46 2.48 -8.35 1.28
C GLU A 46 3.21 -7.02 1.06
N GLN A 47 3.91 -6.87 -0.05
CA GLN A 47 4.64 -5.63 -0.36
C GLN A 47 3.69 -4.45 -0.52
N PHE A 48 2.55 -4.66 -1.16
CA PHE A 48 1.54 -3.60 -1.32
C PHE A 48 1.02 -3.15 0.04
N HIS A 49 0.64 -4.09 0.90
CA HIS A 49 0.12 -3.77 2.23
C HIS A 49 1.17 -3.07 3.09
N MET A 50 2.41 -3.53 3.06
CA MET A 50 3.48 -2.90 3.83
C MET A 50 3.77 -1.48 3.36
N ALA A 51 3.76 -1.25 2.05
CA ALA A 51 3.93 0.09 1.50
C ALA A 51 2.80 1.02 1.95
N LEU A 52 1.57 0.52 1.90
CA LEU A 52 0.39 1.29 2.31
C LEU A 52 0.49 1.70 3.78
N LEU A 53 0.83 0.75 4.65
CA LEU A 53 0.97 0.99 6.08
C LEU A 53 2.12 1.96 6.38
N GLN A 54 3.23 1.82 5.67
CA GLN A 54 4.37 2.70 5.84
C GLN A 54 4.03 4.15 5.44
N MET A 55 3.36 4.33 4.33
CA MET A 55 2.93 5.66 3.87
C MET A 55 1.96 6.29 4.86
N ALA A 56 1.00 5.53 5.35
CA ALA A 56 0.04 6.00 6.35
C ALA A 56 0.73 6.31 7.68
N GLY A 57 1.67 5.46 8.09
CA GLY A 57 2.45 5.66 9.32
C GLY A 57 3.27 6.91 9.28
N ASN A 58 3.95 7.18 8.18
CA ASN A 58 4.74 8.41 8.00
C ASN A 58 3.85 9.64 8.07
N ARG A 59 2.71 9.60 7.40
CA ARG A 59 1.75 10.71 7.43
C ARG A 59 1.20 10.94 8.83
N TRP A 60 0.88 9.85 9.54
CA TRP A 60 0.38 9.92 10.91
C TRP A 60 1.41 10.52 11.85
N ALA A 61 2.67 10.13 11.70
CA ALA A 61 3.76 10.61 12.55
C ALA A 61 4.03 12.11 12.38
N LEU A 62 3.68 12.69 11.23
CA LEU A 62 3.86 14.12 10.95
C LEU A 62 2.75 14.99 11.55
N GLN A 63 1.71 14.38 12.06
CA GLN A 63 0.61 15.09 12.70
C GLN A 63 0.82 15.18 14.21
#